data_05200142dd35f71dc2abf3c109601031
#
_entry.id   05200142dd35f71dc2abf3c109601031
#
_cell.length_a   1.000
_cell.length_b   1.000
_cell.length_c   1.000
_cell.angle_alpha   90.00
_cell.angle_beta   90.00
_cell.angle_gamma   90.00
#
_symmetry.space_group_name_H-M   'P 1'
#
loop_
_entity.id
_entity.type
_entity.pdbx_description
1 polymer ?
#
loop_
_entity_poly.entity_id
_entity_poly.type
_entity_poly.pdbx_seq_one_letter_code
_entity_poly.pdbx_strand_id
1 'polypeptide(L)'
;MSRASRNTTPRIKRWTRFSLWTNSTGDCTGSTLTVCSSSEVVRDGYRALRILTLPELQDFFEKERYDTDAMLHRGPALPLEVIGQDDRYLIAEQACKSLDAPEGGASELLLVLKGAWADHLRRGGGTVTAKELLQGAYVLNGFQERQGQFLFAADALLESEVRSEEELIERYNEIAYLFMRARKAALRNTELYLSMANDLDVYVATSMRTRQQFRTMAQMCEAVFSHSAVRHLHLRYFDPTMSAAQGHEDKSIIECLMVKCAKVLIYTAGDKDSFGKDAEAAMALSLGKPVIFLCDEEGRKRFFREVHPLSRLIDFKSGVAVGVMATSSVDDVAILLSRVFENAMEYDLEHKKRGYFRLKERLTGSTVRLQTNDALLRETFSNCYHRLQ
;
A
#
# COMPACT_ATOMS: atom_id res chain seq x y z
N MET A 1 1.82 43.26 50.16
CA MET A 1 3.01 42.35 50.09
C MET A 1 2.84 41.45 48.90
N SER A 2 3.46 41.86 47.81
CA SER A 2 3.38 41.19 46.50
C SER A 2 4.66 40.39 46.27
N ARG A 3 4.54 39.10 46.00
CA ARG A 3 5.64 38.25 45.54
C ARG A 3 5.53 38.05 44.04
N ALA A 4 6.39 38.69 43.30
CA ALA A 4 6.60 38.49 41.88
C ALA A 4 7.22 37.10 41.62
N SER A 5 6.55 36.26 40.83
CA SER A 5 7.10 35.01 40.29
C SER A 5 8.03 35.37 39.11
N ARG A 6 9.31 35.04 39.23
CA ARG A 6 10.27 35.15 38.13
C ARG A 6 10.03 34.03 37.12
N ASN A 7 9.54 34.42 35.94
CA ASN A 7 9.60 33.59 34.76
C ASN A 7 11.08 33.44 34.32
N THR A 8 11.64 32.29 34.55
CA THR A 8 12.93 31.91 33.93
C THR A 8 12.67 31.23 32.60
N THR A 9 12.71 32.00 31.53
CA THR A 9 12.82 31.49 30.15
C THR A 9 14.11 30.70 30.01
N PRO A 10 14.12 29.46 29.54
CA PRO A 10 15.36 28.72 29.34
C PRO A 10 16.19 29.44 28.25
N ARG A 11 17.38 29.84 28.59
CA ARG A 11 18.37 30.39 27.67
C ARG A 11 18.69 29.35 26.61
N ILE A 12 18.32 29.61 25.35
CA ILE A 12 18.78 28.86 24.17
C ILE A 12 20.33 28.98 24.16
N LYS A 13 20.98 27.86 24.43
CA LYS A 13 22.43 27.77 24.31
C LYS A 13 22.80 27.92 22.83
N ARG A 14 23.60 28.93 22.52
CA ARG A 14 24.16 29.20 21.19
C ARG A 14 25.02 28.00 20.79
N TRP A 15 24.62 27.29 19.72
CA TRP A 15 25.36 26.18 19.18
C TRP A 15 26.59 26.71 18.43
N THR A 16 27.76 26.21 18.79
CA THR A 16 29.02 26.51 18.09
C THR A 16 29.05 25.70 16.77
N ARG A 17 29.52 26.36 15.72
CA ARG A 17 29.71 25.78 14.39
C ARG A 17 30.56 24.51 14.47
N PHE A 18 30.00 23.38 14.02
CA PHE A 18 30.78 22.17 13.82
C PHE A 18 31.37 22.16 12.41
N SER A 19 32.69 22.10 12.30
CA SER A 19 33.35 21.86 11.04
C SER A 19 33.49 20.36 10.79
N LEU A 20 33.08 19.93 9.60
CA LEU A 20 33.34 18.58 9.10
C LEU A 20 34.83 18.46 8.78
N TRP A 21 35.52 17.61 9.49
CA TRP A 21 36.89 17.23 9.14
C TRP A 21 36.77 16.05 8.15
N THR A 22 37.13 16.27 6.90
CA THR A 22 37.44 15.20 5.96
C THR A 22 38.94 14.96 6.06
N ASN A 23 39.37 13.81 6.51
CA ASN A 23 40.74 13.39 6.39
C ASN A 23 41.13 13.29 4.91
N SER A 24 41.91 14.21 4.43
CA SER A 24 42.51 14.22 3.10
C SER A 24 43.74 13.31 3.05
N THR A 25 43.60 12.04 3.20
CA THR A 25 44.59 11.05 2.79
C THR A 25 44.06 10.30 1.61
N GLY A 26 44.70 10.48 0.48
CA GLY A 26 44.25 10.18 -0.86
C GLY A 26 44.25 8.70 -1.27
N ASP A 27 43.63 7.83 -0.50
CA ASP A 27 43.32 6.47 -0.98
C ASP A 27 41.85 6.14 -0.70
N CYS A 28 41.05 6.25 -1.74
CA CYS A 28 39.62 5.97 -1.72
C CYS A 28 39.32 4.48 -1.89
N THR A 29 39.73 3.64 -0.96
CA THR A 29 39.27 2.24 -0.89
C THR A 29 38.61 1.97 0.45
N GLY A 30 37.42 2.49 0.59
CA GLY A 30 36.60 2.31 1.79
C GLY A 30 35.87 3.61 2.14
N SER A 31 34.63 3.71 1.70
CA SER A 31 33.80 4.88 2.02
C SER A 31 33.49 4.87 3.51
N THR A 32 34.17 5.69 4.27
CA THR A 32 33.92 5.90 5.70
C THR A 32 33.05 7.13 5.87
N LEU A 33 31.95 7.00 6.58
CA LEU A 33 30.99 8.07 6.81
C LEU A 33 31.02 8.50 8.28
N THR A 34 30.98 9.79 8.49
CA THR A 34 30.90 10.37 9.82
C THR A 34 29.44 10.68 10.15
N VAL A 35 28.84 9.97 11.09
CA VAL A 35 27.48 10.21 11.55
C VAL A 35 27.50 10.65 13.02
N CYS A 36 26.83 11.77 13.29
CA CYS A 36 26.60 12.21 14.67
C CYS A 36 25.28 11.63 15.19
N SER A 37 25.31 10.85 16.26
CA SER A 37 24.10 10.59 17.01
C SER A 37 23.86 11.76 17.97
N SER A 38 22.69 12.35 17.92
CA SER A 38 22.32 13.55 18.69
C SER A 38 22.36 13.37 20.21
N SER A 39 22.27 12.14 20.69
CA SER A 39 22.25 11.82 22.12
C SER A 39 23.64 11.87 22.79
N GLU A 40 24.71 11.73 22.03
CA GLU A 40 26.09 11.75 22.56
C GLU A 40 26.75 13.12 22.57
N VAL A 41 26.30 14.01 21.68
CA VAL A 41 26.90 15.38 21.55
C VAL A 41 26.53 16.28 22.72
N VAL A 42 25.48 16.00 23.44
CA VAL A 42 24.93 16.86 24.50
C VAL A 42 25.68 16.71 25.83
N ARG A 43 26.36 15.60 26.10
CA ARG A 43 26.98 15.36 27.42
C ARG A 43 28.38 15.92 27.63
N ASP A 44 29.23 15.93 26.62
CA ASP A 44 30.66 16.22 26.85
C ASP A 44 31.31 17.24 25.89
N GLY A 45 30.55 18.03 25.19
CA GLY A 45 31.06 19.14 24.37
C GLY A 45 32.00 18.83 23.20
N TYR A 46 32.65 17.68 23.15
CA TYR A 46 33.56 17.26 22.08
C TYR A 46 33.73 15.73 22.03
N ARG A 47 32.72 14.99 21.64
CA ARG A 47 33.01 13.63 21.18
C ARG A 47 33.28 13.65 19.68
N ALA A 48 34.38 13.00 19.30
CA ALA A 48 34.73 12.83 17.88
C ALA A 48 33.59 12.20 17.13
N LEU A 49 33.26 12.74 15.97
CA LEU A 49 32.29 12.17 15.06
C LEU A 49 32.66 10.71 14.79
N ARG A 50 31.75 9.76 15.10
CA ARG A 50 32.01 8.37 14.84
C ARG A 50 31.92 8.13 13.33
N ILE A 51 32.95 7.54 12.78
CA ILE A 51 33.00 7.10 11.40
C ILE A 51 32.31 5.73 11.33
N LEU A 52 31.23 5.61 10.56
CA LEU A 52 30.55 4.35 10.35
C LEU A 52 31.11 3.64 9.12
N THR A 53 31.32 2.34 9.25
CA THR A 53 31.57 1.45 8.10
C THR A 53 30.27 1.24 7.31
N LEU A 54 30.39 0.74 6.07
CA LEU A 54 29.19 0.45 5.26
C LEU A 54 28.21 -0.50 5.98
N PRO A 55 28.64 -1.60 6.62
CA PRO A 55 27.72 -2.45 7.40
C PRO A 55 27.04 -1.70 8.56
N GLU A 56 27.77 -0.90 9.34
CA GLU A 56 27.18 -0.12 10.42
C GLU A 56 26.19 0.93 9.90
N LEU A 57 26.45 1.50 8.72
CA LEU A 57 25.54 2.42 8.06
C LEU A 57 24.26 1.71 7.57
N GLN A 58 24.40 0.49 7.05
CA GLN A 58 23.27 -0.35 6.69
C GLN A 58 22.44 -0.69 7.92
N ASP A 59 23.06 -1.15 9.00
CA ASP A 59 22.38 -1.43 10.29
C ASP A 59 21.69 -0.19 10.86
N PHE A 60 22.30 0.98 10.70
CA PHE A 60 21.68 2.24 11.13
C PHE A 60 20.43 2.59 10.34
N PHE A 61 20.38 2.25 9.06
CA PHE A 61 19.24 2.49 8.19
C PHE A 61 18.21 1.37 8.21
N GLU A 62 18.58 0.17 8.60
CA GLU A 62 17.71 -0.97 8.85
C GLU A 62 17.33 -0.98 10.33
N LYS A 63 16.27 -0.26 10.66
CA LYS A 63 15.87 -0.05 12.07
C LYS A 63 15.45 -1.30 12.79
N GLU A 64 14.93 -2.27 12.05
CA GLU A 64 14.40 -3.50 12.59
C GLU A 64 14.90 -4.67 11.76
N ARG A 65 15.46 -5.67 12.42
CA ARG A 65 15.72 -6.97 11.82
C ARG A 65 14.52 -7.86 12.05
N TYR A 66 14.17 -8.61 11.04
CA TYR A 66 13.09 -9.57 11.13
C TYR A 66 13.60 -10.86 11.77
N ASP A 67 12.81 -11.42 12.67
CA ASP A 67 13.07 -12.75 13.22
C ASP A 67 12.58 -13.79 12.22
N THR A 68 13.46 -14.16 11.29
CA THR A 68 13.17 -15.13 10.23
C THR A 68 12.88 -16.52 10.81
N ASP A 69 13.55 -16.90 11.88
CA ASP A 69 13.32 -18.20 12.53
C ASP A 69 11.91 -18.26 13.11
N ALA A 70 11.45 -17.22 13.80
CA ALA A 70 10.07 -17.14 14.27
C ALA A 70 9.06 -17.19 13.11
N MET A 71 9.37 -16.55 11.98
CA MET A 71 8.52 -16.60 10.79
C MET A 71 8.40 -18.03 10.23
N LEU A 72 9.50 -18.73 10.11
CA LEU A 72 9.52 -20.12 9.62
C LEU A 72 8.75 -21.09 10.52
N HIS A 73 8.69 -20.83 11.82
CA HIS A 73 8.04 -21.69 12.81
C HIS A 73 6.57 -21.34 13.11
N ARG A 74 6.06 -20.20 12.66
CA ARG A 74 4.70 -19.76 12.99
C ARG A 74 3.56 -20.47 12.25
N GLY A 75 3.86 -21.46 11.43
CA GLY A 75 2.86 -22.24 10.70
C GLY A 75 2.34 -21.56 9.42
N PRO A 76 1.36 -22.18 8.76
CA PRO A 76 0.90 -21.75 7.44
C PRO A 76 0.25 -20.36 7.47
N ALA A 77 0.07 -19.83 6.27
CA ALA A 77 -0.65 -18.58 6.04
C ALA A 77 -2.05 -18.56 6.68
N LEU A 78 -2.64 -17.37 6.80
CA LEU A 78 -3.97 -17.16 7.35
C LEU A 78 -5.01 -18.10 6.71
N PRO A 79 -5.83 -18.80 7.49
CA PRO A 79 -6.88 -19.69 6.96
C PRO A 79 -8.08 -18.88 6.45
N LEU A 80 -7.88 -18.08 5.40
CA LEU A 80 -8.90 -17.25 4.80
C LEU A 80 -9.99 -18.12 4.15
N GLU A 81 -11.24 -17.67 4.24
CA GLU A 81 -12.32 -18.25 3.43
C GLU A 81 -12.06 -17.99 1.95
N VAL A 82 -12.20 -19.02 1.13
CA VAL A 82 -11.90 -18.95 -0.30
C VAL A 82 -13.00 -18.20 -1.04
N ILE A 83 -12.59 -17.16 -1.78
CA ILE A 83 -13.43 -16.47 -2.76
C ILE A 83 -12.82 -16.75 -4.13
N GLY A 84 -13.61 -17.32 -5.05
CA GLY A 84 -13.15 -17.61 -6.41
C GLY A 84 -12.61 -16.35 -7.09
N GLN A 85 -11.54 -16.47 -7.87
CA GLN A 85 -10.92 -15.30 -8.53
C GLN A 85 -11.91 -14.51 -9.38
N ASP A 86 -12.86 -15.22 -10.00
CA ASP A 86 -13.91 -14.63 -10.84
C ASP A 86 -15.00 -13.94 -10.03
N ASP A 87 -15.15 -14.25 -8.75
CA ASP A 87 -16.20 -13.74 -7.87
C ASP A 87 -15.68 -12.61 -6.95
N ARG A 88 -14.36 -12.38 -6.87
CA ARG A 88 -13.77 -11.41 -5.96
C ARG A 88 -14.23 -9.97 -6.19
N TYR A 89 -14.58 -9.61 -7.43
CA TYR A 89 -15.12 -8.28 -7.73
C TYR A 89 -16.52 -8.04 -7.10
N LEU A 90 -17.26 -9.10 -6.76
CA LEU A 90 -18.59 -9.00 -6.11
C LEU A 90 -18.51 -8.39 -4.70
N ILE A 91 -17.34 -8.45 -4.05
CA ILE A 91 -17.13 -7.78 -2.75
C ILE A 91 -16.95 -6.27 -2.85
N ALA A 92 -16.78 -5.73 -4.06
CA ALA A 92 -16.58 -4.30 -4.27
C ALA A 92 -17.80 -3.48 -3.85
N GLU A 93 -17.58 -2.27 -3.36
CA GLU A 93 -18.64 -1.37 -2.90
C GLU A 93 -19.70 -1.10 -4.00
N GLN A 94 -19.27 -1.03 -5.26
CA GLN A 94 -20.18 -0.83 -6.40
C GLN A 94 -21.15 -2.01 -6.58
N ALA A 95 -20.65 -3.24 -6.39
CA ALA A 95 -21.50 -4.44 -6.44
C ALA A 95 -22.48 -4.44 -5.26
N CYS A 96 -22.01 -4.12 -4.05
CA CYS A 96 -22.86 -4.00 -2.87
C CYS A 96 -24.02 -3.03 -3.09
N LYS A 97 -23.72 -1.81 -3.58
CA LYS A 97 -24.76 -0.80 -3.85
C LYS A 97 -25.78 -1.23 -4.88
N SER A 98 -25.40 -2.12 -5.80
CA SER A 98 -26.28 -2.57 -6.88
C SER A 98 -27.14 -3.78 -6.49
N LEU A 99 -26.58 -4.69 -5.69
CA LEU A 99 -27.17 -6.01 -5.39
C LEU A 99 -27.81 -6.08 -4.00
N ASP A 100 -27.44 -5.16 -3.09
CA ASP A 100 -28.00 -5.14 -1.74
C ASP A 100 -29.47 -4.69 -1.78
N ALA A 101 -30.33 -5.49 -1.19
CA ALA A 101 -31.74 -5.17 -1.10
C ALA A 101 -32.09 -4.67 0.30
N PRO A 102 -32.85 -3.58 0.45
CA PRO A 102 -33.38 -3.21 1.74
C PRO A 102 -34.28 -4.32 2.30
N GLU A 103 -34.35 -4.45 3.62
CA GLU A 103 -35.14 -5.50 4.27
C GLU A 103 -36.56 -5.59 3.67
N GLY A 104 -36.88 -6.73 3.06
CA GLY A 104 -38.19 -7.03 2.44
C GLY A 104 -38.42 -6.35 1.08
N GLY A 105 -37.42 -5.72 0.46
CA GLY A 105 -37.54 -5.08 -0.85
C GLY A 105 -36.76 -5.82 -1.96
N ALA A 106 -36.93 -5.34 -3.20
CA ALA A 106 -36.08 -5.73 -4.33
C ALA A 106 -34.88 -4.78 -4.40
N SER A 107 -33.71 -5.29 -4.82
CA SER A 107 -32.56 -4.42 -5.05
C SER A 107 -32.84 -3.41 -6.17
N GLU A 108 -32.11 -2.30 -6.13
CA GLU A 108 -32.25 -1.27 -7.15
C GLU A 108 -31.94 -1.82 -8.55
N LEU A 109 -30.94 -2.69 -8.69
CA LEU A 109 -30.60 -3.34 -9.95
C LEU A 109 -31.76 -4.19 -10.49
N LEU A 110 -32.43 -4.97 -9.65
CA LEU A 110 -33.56 -5.78 -10.07
C LEU A 110 -34.73 -4.94 -10.58
N LEU A 111 -35.04 -3.82 -9.89
CA LEU A 111 -36.10 -2.91 -10.31
C LEU A 111 -35.78 -2.25 -11.67
N VAL A 112 -34.51 -1.82 -11.87
CA VAL A 112 -34.06 -1.27 -13.14
C VAL A 112 -34.13 -2.30 -14.26
N LEU A 113 -33.68 -3.53 -14.02
CA LEU A 113 -33.76 -4.64 -15.00
C LEU A 113 -35.16 -4.94 -15.41
N LYS A 114 -36.12 -5.05 -14.47
CA LYS A 114 -37.54 -5.27 -14.78
C LYS A 114 -38.14 -4.15 -15.61
N GLY A 115 -37.83 -2.91 -15.25
CA GLY A 115 -38.26 -1.73 -16.03
C GLY A 115 -37.70 -1.75 -17.45
N ALA A 116 -36.42 -2.05 -17.60
CA ALA A 116 -35.73 -2.12 -18.88
C ALA A 116 -36.29 -3.29 -19.75
N TRP A 117 -36.61 -4.42 -19.14
CA TRP A 117 -37.25 -5.55 -19.82
C TRP A 117 -38.63 -5.18 -20.35
N ALA A 118 -39.47 -4.54 -19.54
CA ALA A 118 -40.79 -4.07 -19.97
C ALA A 118 -40.69 -3.07 -21.14
N ASP A 119 -39.67 -2.23 -21.16
CA ASP A 119 -39.43 -1.33 -22.29
C ASP A 119 -38.92 -2.06 -23.53
N HIS A 120 -38.10 -3.10 -23.37
CA HIS A 120 -37.63 -3.95 -24.45
C HIS A 120 -38.80 -4.67 -25.15
N LEU A 121 -39.70 -5.25 -24.37
CA LEU A 121 -40.90 -5.89 -24.90
C LEU A 121 -41.80 -4.91 -25.72
N ARG A 122 -41.93 -3.67 -25.24
CA ARG A 122 -42.71 -2.63 -25.98
C ARG A 122 -42.08 -2.27 -27.32
N ARG A 123 -40.77 -2.48 -27.51
CA ARG A 123 -40.04 -2.20 -28.76
C ARG A 123 -40.00 -3.40 -29.72
N GLY A 124 -40.63 -4.51 -29.41
CA GLY A 124 -40.68 -5.67 -30.27
C GLY A 124 -40.08 -6.94 -29.62
N GLY A 125 -39.47 -6.82 -28.46
CA GLY A 125 -38.90 -7.97 -27.73
C GLY A 125 -37.74 -8.64 -28.48
N GLY A 126 -37.45 -9.87 -28.09
CA GLY A 126 -36.40 -10.70 -28.67
C GLY A 126 -35.34 -11.04 -27.64
N THR A 127 -34.34 -11.80 -28.07
CA THR A 127 -33.21 -12.18 -27.23
C THR A 127 -32.30 -10.95 -26.98
N VAL A 128 -31.93 -10.71 -25.75
CA VAL A 128 -31.11 -9.56 -25.33
C VAL A 128 -30.29 -9.93 -24.12
N THR A 129 -29.13 -9.34 -23.97
CA THR A 129 -28.34 -9.46 -22.73
C THR A 129 -28.82 -8.46 -21.67
N ALA A 130 -28.72 -8.81 -20.40
CA ALA A 130 -29.05 -7.89 -19.32
C ALA A 130 -28.15 -6.63 -19.35
N LYS A 131 -26.93 -6.73 -19.85
CA LYS A 131 -26.02 -5.62 -20.08
C LYS A 131 -26.60 -4.62 -21.11
N GLU A 132 -27.13 -5.11 -22.21
CA GLU A 132 -27.80 -4.26 -23.21
C GLU A 132 -29.09 -3.64 -22.67
N LEU A 133 -29.85 -4.38 -21.88
CA LEU A 133 -31.03 -3.85 -21.18
C LEU A 133 -30.65 -2.67 -20.27
N LEU A 134 -29.59 -2.81 -19.47
CA LEU A 134 -29.12 -1.75 -18.60
C LEU A 134 -28.65 -0.53 -19.40
N GLN A 135 -27.89 -0.73 -20.46
CA GLN A 135 -27.46 0.34 -21.34
C GLN A 135 -28.65 1.11 -21.94
N GLY A 136 -29.68 0.38 -22.39
CA GLY A 136 -30.91 0.99 -22.87
C GLY A 136 -31.68 1.77 -21.79
N ALA A 137 -31.75 1.26 -20.57
CA ALA A 137 -32.42 1.90 -19.45
C ALA A 137 -31.77 3.23 -19.04
N TYR A 138 -30.48 3.34 -19.16
CA TYR A 138 -29.73 4.57 -18.86
C TYR A 138 -30.11 5.75 -19.73
N VAL A 139 -30.26 5.50 -21.01
CA VAL A 139 -30.67 6.53 -21.98
C VAL A 139 -32.05 7.05 -21.66
N LEU A 140 -32.93 6.20 -21.16
CA LEU A 140 -34.33 6.53 -20.88
C LEU A 140 -34.59 7.24 -19.55
N ASN A 141 -33.83 6.91 -18.51
CA ASN A 141 -34.16 7.29 -17.14
C ASN A 141 -33.17 8.28 -16.48
N GLY A 142 -32.19 8.78 -17.19
CA GLY A 142 -31.23 9.76 -16.64
C GLY A 142 -30.31 9.23 -15.55
N PHE A 143 -30.16 7.92 -15.41
CA PHE A 143 -29.32 7.25 -14.41
C PHE A 143 -27.80 7.33 -14.69
N GLN A 144 -27.33 8.33 -15.42
CA GLN A 144 -25.92 8.40 -15.85
C GLN A 144 -24.93 8.32 -14.69
N GLU A 145 -25.25 8.91 -13.54
CA GLU A 145 -24.33 8.90 -12.37
C GLU A 145 -24.18 7.50 -11.73
N ARG A 146 -25.19 6.63 -11.85
CA ARG A 146 -25.19 5.28 -11.28
C ARG A 146 -24.78 4.20 -12.28
N GLN A 147 -24.57 4.57 -13.52
CA GLN A 147 -24.25 3.65 -14.61
C GLN A 147 -23.09 2.72 -14.25
N GLY A 148 -22.01 3.26 -13.70
CA GLY A 148 -20.82 2.49 -13.31
C GLY A 148 -21.13 1.37 -12.31
N GLN A 149 -22.05 1.59 -11.39
CA GLN A 149 -22.43 0.60 -10.36
C GLN A 149 -23.18 -0.59 -10.96
N PHE A 150 -24.20 -0.31 -11.77
CA PHE A 150 -25.00 -1.34 -12.39
C PHE A 150 -24.24 -2.14 -13.45
N LEU A 151 -23.47 -1.44 -14.30
CA LEU A 151 -22.62 -2.11 -15.29
C LEU A 151 -21.52 -2.95 -14.64
N PHE A 152 -20.99 -2.50 -13.50
CA PHE A 152 -20.02 -3.28 -12.75
C PHE A 152 -20.59 -4.61 -12.25
N ALA A 153 -21.80 -4.60 -11.70
CA ALA A 153 -22.50 -5.80 -11.29
C ALA A 153 -22.93 -6.68 -12.48
N ALA A 154 -23.41 -6.04 -13.57
CA ALA A 154 -23.84 -6.72 -14.78
C ALA A 154 -22.69 -7.39 -15.55
N ASP A 155 -21.52 -6.74 -15.58
CA ASP A 155 -20.33 -7.22 -16.30
C ASP A 155 -19.85 -8.62 -15.88
N ALA A 156 -20.37 -9.10 -14.81
CA ALA A 156 -20.00 -10.37 -14.24
C ALA A 156 -20.80 -11.55 -14.74
N LEU A 157 -22.11 -11.42 -14.69
CA LEU A 157 -23.01 -12.56 -14.81
C LEU A 157 -24.12 -12.32 -15.83
N LEU A 158 -24.33 -11.07 -16.23
CA LEU A 158 -25.43 -10.69 -17.08
C LEU A 158 -25.06 -10.59 -18.57
N GLU A 159 -23.93 -11.20 -18.95
CA GLU A 159 -23.50 -11.30 -20.36
C GLU A 159 -24.29 -12.35 -21.14
N SER A 160 -24.96 -13.29 -20.46
CA SER A 160 -25.79 -14.30 -21.12
C SER A 160 -27.06 -13.68 -21.66
N GLU A 161 -27.49 -14.19 -22.84
CA GLU A 161 -28.76 -13.84 -23.44
C GLU A 161 -29.92 -14.30 -22.56
N VAL A 162 -30.93 -13.45 -22.43
CA VAL A 162 -32.20 -13.73 -21.76
C VAL A 162 -33.36 -13.54 -22.74
N ARG A 163 -34.37 -14.38 -22.61
CA ARG A 163 -35.52 -14.45 -23.54
C ARG A 163 -36.87 -14.18 -22.85
N SER A 164 -36.86 -14.20 -21.52
CA SER A 164 -38.03 -13.91 -20.70
C SER A 164 -37.68 -13.17 -19.43
N GLU A 165 -38.69 -12.60 -18.78
CA GLU A 165 -38.52 -11.95 -17.47
C GLU A 165 -38.11 -12.96 -16.40
N GLU A 166 -38.60 -14.19 -16.50
CA GLU A 166 -38.26 -15.27 -15.57
C GLU A 166 -36.78 -15.62 -15.66
N GLU A 167 -36.25 -15.80 -16.90
CA GLU A 167 -34.79 -16.02 -17.10
C GLU A 167 -33.96 -14.87 -16.55
N LEU A 168 -34.41 -13.62 -16.75
CA LEU A 168 -33.72 -12.45 -16.21
C LEU A 168 -33.68 -12.46 -14.68
N ILE A 169 -34.80 -12.78 -14.04
CA ILE A 169 -34.91 -12.90 -12.58
C ILE A 169 -34.04 -14.04 -12.06
N GLU A 170 -34.05 -15.19 -12.73
CA GLU A 170 -33.20 -16.32 -12.37
C GLU A 170 -31.72 -15.95 -12.41
N ARG A 171 -31.24 -15.30 -13.47
CA ARG A 171 -29.89 -14.81 -13.60
C ARG A 171 -29.52 -13.79 -12.50
N TYR A 172 -30.44 -12.86 -12.24
CA TYR A 172 -30.25 -11.92 -11.15
C TYR A 172 -30.10 -12.64 -9.80
N ASN A 173 -30.93 -13.62 -9.50
CA ASN A 173 -30.89 -14.38 -8.25
C ASN A 173 -29.57 -15.16 -8.09
N GLU A 174 -29.05 -15.75 -9.18
CA GLU A 174 -27.73 -16.40 -9.19
C GLU A 174 -26.63 -15.40 -8.76
N ILE A 175 -26.64 -14.19 -9.34
CA ILE A 175 -25.68 -13.13 -8.99
C ILE A 175 -25.82 -12.72 -7.54
N ALA A 176 -27.05 -12.45 -7.10
CA ALA A 176 -27.31 -12.02 -5.73
C ALA A 176 -26.86 -13.07 -4.71
N TYR A 177 -27.04 -14.35 -5.02
CA TYR A 177 -26.56 -15.45 -4.19
C TYR A 177 -25.03 -15.49 -4.11
N LEU A 178 -24.34 -15.39 -5.26
CA LEU A 178 -22.88 -15.37 -5.30
C LEU A 178 -22.32 -14.15 -4.55
N PHE A 179 -22.95 -12.99 -4.75
CA PHE A 179 -22.62 -11.76 -4.02
C PHE A 179 -22.71 -11.94 -2.50
N MET A 180 -23.86 -12.43 -2.00
CA MET A 180 -24.05 -12.64 -0.56
C MET A 180 -23.00 -13.61 0.00
N ARG A 181 -22.70 -14.68 -0.74
CA ARG A 181 -21.69 -15.66 -0.34
C ARG A 181 -20.28 -15.05 -0.30
N ALA A 182 -19.89 -14.37 -1.37
CA ALA A 182 -18.59 -13.72 -1.47
C ALA A 182 -18.40 -12.63 -0.40
N ARG A 183 -19.45 -11.80 -0.20
CA ARG A 183 -19.43 -10.75 0.83
C ARG A 183 -19.31 -11.31 2.24
N LYS A 184 -20.05 -12.37 2.56
CA LYS A 184 -19.98 -13.04 3.87
C LYS A 184 -18.59 -13.60 4.12
N ALA A 185 -17.99 -14.25 3.13
CA ALA A 185 -16.61 -14.75 3.23
C ALA A 185 -15.61 -13.61 3.41
N ALA A 186 -15.74 -12.53 2.64
CA ALA A 186 -14.85 -11.37 2.74
C ALA A 186 -14.95 -10.65 4.09
N LEU A 187 -16.13 -10.52 4.68
CA LEU A 187 -16.30 -9.95 6.02
C LEU A 187 -15.63 -10.82 7.09
N ARG A 188 -15.77 -12.15 7.01
CA ARG A 188 -15.06 -13.07 7.93
C ARG A 188 -13.54 -12.99 7.76
N ASN A 189 -13.08 -12.90 6.52
CA ASN A 189 -11.66 -12.69 6.25
C ASN A 189 -11.16 -11.38 6.88
N THR A 190 -11.97 -10.33 6.84
CA THR A 190 -11.64 -9.05 7.50
C THR A 190 -11.53 -9.21 9.02
N GLU A 191 -12.47 -9.92 9.65
CA GLU A 191 -12.41 -10.24 11.08
C GLU A 191 -11.11 -11.01 11.42
N LEU A 192 -10.73 -11.96 10.56
CA LEU A 192 -9.51 -12.73 10.72
C LEU A 192 -8.26 -11.83 10.59
N TYR A 193 -8.20 -10.96 9.58
CA TYR A 193 -7.12 -9.99 9.43
C TYR A 193 -7.00 -9.08 10.66
N LEU A 194 -8.12 -8.59 11.18
CA LEU A 194 -8.14 -7.73 12.36
C LEU A 194 -7.64 -8.47 13.60
N SER A 195 -8.02 -9.74 13.79
CA SER A 195 -7.58 -10.56 14.93
C SER A 195 -6.07 -10.84 14.92
N MET A 196 -5.45 -10.77 13.74
CA MET A 196 -4.03 -11.07 13.52
C MET A 196 -3.25 -9.87 12.98
N ALA A 197 -3.74 -8.66 13.19
CA ALA A 197 -3.13 -7.45 12.64
C ALA A 197 -1.65 -7.29 13.03
N ASN A 198 -1.29 -7.62 14.27
CA ASN A 198 0.09 -7.53 14.75
C ASN A 198 1.06 -8.53 14.09
N ASP A 199 0.54 -9.57 13.48
CA ASP A 199 1.30 -10.61 12.79
C ASP A 199 1.34 -10.42 11.27
N LEU A 200 0.80 -9.32 10.78
CA LEU A 200 0.76 -9.02 9.36
C LEU A 200 2.16 -8.61 8.86
N ASP A 201 2.61 -9.26 7.80
CA ASP A 201 3.91 -9.00 7.20
C ASP A 201 3.83 -8.01 6.05
N VAL A 202 2.87 -8.20 5.14
CA VAL A 202 2.78 -7.42 3.90
C VAL A 202 1.38 -6.84 3.72
N TYR A 203 1.32 -5.58 3.35
CA TYR A 203 0.12 -4.92 2.88
C TYR A 203 0.20 -4.70 1.37
N VAL A 204 -0.85 -5.07 0.64
CA VAL A 204 -0.93 -4.85 -0.82
C VAL A 204 -1.86 -3.67 -1.09
N ALA A 205 -1.27 -2.54 -1.46
CA ALA A 205 -1.98 -1.33 -1.86
C ALA A 205 -2.35 -1.41 -3.34
N THR A 206 -3.64 -1.29 -3.64
CA THR A 206 -4.15 -1.35 -5.01
C THR A 206 -5.42 -0.52 -5.19
N SER A 207 -5.77 -0.27 -6.44
CA SER A 207 -7.02 0.38 -6.83
C SER A 207 -7.68 -0.46 -7.91
N MET A 208 -8.84 -1.01 -7.60
CA MET A 208 -9.58 -1.90 -8.51
C MET A 208 -10.98 -1.32 -8.76
N ARG A 209 -11.38 -1.25 -10.02
CA ARG A 209 -12.67 -0.68 -10.45
C ARG A 209 -13.41 -1.57 -11.44
N THR A 210 -12.76 -2.63 -11.93
CA THR A 210 -13.33 -3.56 -12.90
C THR A 210 -13.05 -4.99 -12.48
N ARG A 211 -13.90 -5.93 -12.94
CA ARG A 211 -13.71 -7.37 -12.73
C ARG A 211 -12.30 -7.82 -13.15
N GLN A 212 -11.83 -7.35 -14.29
CA GLN A 212 -10.51 -7.70 -14.78
C GLN A 212 -9.39 -7.22 -13.86
N GLN A 213 -9.51 -6.03 -13.27
CA GLN A 213 -8.51 -5.52 -12.31
C GLN A 213 -8.50 -6.36 -11.03
N PHE A 214 -9.66 -6.80 -10.52
CA PHE A 214 -9.72 -7.73 -9.39
C PHE A 214 -9.04 -9.07 -9.70
N ARG A 215 -9.31 -9.64 -10.89
CA ARG A 215 -8.66 -10.89 -11.34
C ARG A 215 -7.15 -10.71 -11.47
N THR A 216 -6.69 -9.67 -12.13
CA THR A 216 -5.26 -9.38 -12.29
C THR A 216 -4.57 -9.21 -10.94
N MET A 217 -5.22 -8.54 -10.00
CA MET A 217 -4.67 -8.36 -8.64
C MET A 217 -4.57 -9.68 -7.88
N ALA A 218 -5.64 -10.51 -7.93
CA ALA A 218 -5.62 -11.83 -7.32
C ALA A 218 -4.50 -12.72 -7.89
N GLN A 219 -4.33 -12.70 -9.21
CA GLN A 219 -3.25 -13.43 -9.89
C GLN A 219 -1.85 -12.90 -9.49
N MET A 220 -1.70 -11.59 -9.37
CA MET A 220 -0.45 -10.98 -8.91
C MET A 220 -0.13 -11.40 -7.48
N CYS A 221 -1.09 -11.33 -6.55
CA CYS A 221 -0.89 -11.80 -5.18
C CYS A 221 -0.49 -13.28 -5.16
N GLU A 222 -1.21 -14.13 -5.90
CA GLU A 222 -0.88 -15.55 -5.99
C GLU A 222 0.54 -15.77 -6.55
N ALA A 223 0.91 -15.09 -7.63
CA ALA A 223 2.23 -15.21 -8.24
C ALA A 223 3.35 -14.78 -7.29
N VAL A 224 3.19 -13.64 -6.57
CA VAL A 224 4.19 -13.17 -5.62
C VAL A 224 4.34 -14.13 -4.44
N PHE A 225 3.23 -14.47 -3.76
CA PHE A 225 3.31 -15.19 -2.48
C PHE A 225 3.48 -16.71 -2.63
N SER A 226 3.21 -17.29 -3.83
CA SER A 226 3.56 -18.66 -4.16
C SER A 226 4.96 -18.81 -4.77
N HIS A 227 5.65 -17.71 -5.07
CA HIS A 227 6.97 -17.72 -5.68
C HIS A 227 7.97 -18.46 -4.81
N SER A 228 8.88 -19.22 -5.44
CA SER A 228 9.87 -20.07 -4.74
C SER A 228 10.74 -19.32 -3.74
N ALA A 229 11.00 -18.03 -3.99
CA ALA A 229 11.80 -17.18 -3.12
C ALA A 229 11.11 -16.85 -1.78
N VAL A 230 9.78 -16.84 -1.69
CA VAL A 230 9.05 -16.38 -0.49
C VAL A 230 8.10 -17.42 0.12
N ARG A 231 7.69 -18.43 -0.62
CA ARG A 231 6.70 -19.41 -0.14
C ARG A 231 7.08 -20.10 1.18
N HIS A 232 8.39 -20.29 1.42
CA HIS A 232 8.91 -20.92 2.62
C HIS A 232 8.81 -20.02 3.86
N LEU A 233 8.67 -18.69 3.68
CA LEU A 233 8.54 -17.71 4.75
C LEU A 233 7.11 -17.64 5.32
N HIS A 234 6.14 -18.28 4.68
CA HIS A 234 4.73 -18.28 5.08
C HIS A 234 4.21 -16.86 5.37
N LEU A 235 4.57 -15.89 4.50
CA LEU A 235 4.20 -14.48 4.69
C LEU A 235 2.70 -14.30 4.84
N ARG A 236 2.29 -13.57 5.88
CA ARG A 236 0.92 -13.17 6.11
C ARG A 236 0.70 -11.82 5.44
N TYR A 237 -0.12 -11.81 4.41
CA TYR A 237 -0.35 -10.60 3.63
C TYR A 237 -1.83 -10.23 3.61
N PHE A 238 -2.10 -8.94 3.61
CA PHE A 238 -3.43 -8.41 3.38
C PHE A 238 -3.71 -8.36 1.88
N ASP A 239 -4.65 -9.17 1.43
CA ASP A 239 -5.16 -9.18 0.06
C ASP A 239 -6.47 -8.38 0.00
N PRO A 240 -6.46 -7.19 -0.63
CA PRO A 240 -7.65 -6.34 -0.72
C PRO A 240 -8.77 -6.95 -1.58
N THR A 241 -8.48 -8.02 -2.34
CA THR A 241 -9.48 -8.77 -3.11
C THR A 241 -10.22 -9.82 -2.27
N MET A 242 -9.81 -10.02 -1.02
CA MET A 242 -10.33 -11.03 -0.11
C MET A 242 -11.01 -10.45 1.13
N SER A 243 -11.07 -9.11 1.24
CA SER A 243 -11.62 -8.40 2.40
C SER A 243 -12.74 -7.45 2.02
N ALA A 244 -13.69 -7.27 2.92
CA ALA A 244 -14.78 -6.30 2.80
C ALA A 244 -15.02 -5.59 4.13
N ALA A 245 -15.64 -4.41 4.08
CA ALA A 245 -16.09 -3.67 5.24
C ALA A 245 -17.60 -3.43 5.16
N GLN A 246 -18.23 -3.09 6.29
CA GLN A 246 -19.66 -2.77 6.33
C GLN A 246 -19.95 -1.44 5.65
N GLY A 247 -19.04 -0.47 5.76
CA GLY A 247 -19.15 0.86 5.17
C GLY A 247 -17.82 1.38 4.64
N HIS A 248 -17.86 2.54 3.98
CA HIS A 248 -16.70 3.17 3.39
C HIS A 248 -15.71 3.69 4.45
N GLU A 249 -16.24 4.23 5.54
CA GLU A 249 -15.46 4.72 6.68
C GLU A 249 -14.74 3.56 7.37
N ASP A 250 -15.43 2.47 7.63
CA ASP A 250 -14.86 1.27 8.24
C ASP A 250 -13.74 0.69 7.36
N LYS A 251 -13.95 0.66 6.05
CA LYS A 251 -12.94 0.22 5.09
C LYS A 251 -11.66 1.04 5.24
N SER A 252 -11.78 2.36 5.26
CA SER A 252 -10.63 3.26 5.38
C SER A 252 -9.87 3.07 6.70
N ILE A 253 -10.59 2.87 7.82
CA ILE A 253 -9.98 2.62 9.13
C ILE A 253 -9.23 1.28 9.13
N ILE A 254 -9.84 0.23 8.56
CA ILE A 254 -9.22 -1.09 8.45
C ILE A 254 -7.94 -1.02 7.60
N GLU A 255 -8.00 -0.39 6.44
CA GLU A 255 -6.85 -0.23 5.55
C GLU A 255 -5.70 0.54 6.25
N CYS A 256 -6.00 1.64 6.93
CA CYS A 256 -5.01 2.37 7.73
C CYS A 256 -4.39 1.50 8.83
N LEU A 257 -5.20 0.70 9.53
CA LEU A 257 -4.70 -0.21 10.56
C LEU A 257 -3.78 -1.28 9.97
N MET A 258 -4.18 -1.89 8.84
CA MET A 258 -3.37 -2.91 8.17
C MET A 258 -2.04 -2.34 7.66
N VAL A 259 -2.04 -1.13 7.07
CA VAL A 259 -0.80 -0.43 6.69
C VAL A 259 0.08 -0.17 7.92
N LYS A 260 -0.52 0.24 9.04
CA LYS A 260 0.22 0.48 10.28
C LYS A 260 0.85 -0.79 10.86
N CYS A 261 0.17 -1.91 10.75
CA CYS A 261 0.62 -3.19 11.32
C CYS A 261 1.60 -3.93 10.39
N ALA A 262 1.36 -3.93 9.08
CA ALA A 262 2.24 -4.60 8.11
C ALA A 262 3.68 -4.09 8.21
N LYS A 263 4.64 -4.97 7.94
CA LYS A 263 6.08 -4.68 7.94
C LYS A 263 6.57 -4.11 6.62
N VAL A 264 5.96 -4.55 5.52
CA VAL A 264 6.28 -4.12 4.14
C VAL A 264 5.00 -3.73 3.43
N LEU A 265 5.07 -2.75 2.53
CA LEU A 265 3.98 -2.39 1.65
C LEU A 265 4.37 -2.65 0.19
N ILE A 266 3.52 -3.38 -0.55
CA ILE A 266 3.57 -3.48 -2.00
C ILE A 266 2.56 -2.47 -2.56
N TYR A 267 3.02 -1.52 -3.35
CA TYR A 267 2.17 -0.58 -4.08
C TYR A 267 2.06 -1.04 -5.53
N THR A 268 0.87 -1.34 -5.99
CA THR A 268 0.63 -1.69 -7.39
C THR A 268 0.10 -0.48 -8.14
N ALA A 269 0.84 -0.05 -9.17
CA ALA A 269 0.35 0.97 -10.07
C ALA A 269 -0.84 0.41 -10.86
N GLY A 270 -1.91 1.19 -10.97
CA GLY A 270 -3.06 0.88 -11.82
C GLY A 270 -3.13 1.87 -12.99
N ASP A 271 -4.14 1.69 -13.84
CA ASP A 271 -4.38 2.57 -15.00
C ASP A 271 -4.70 4.02 -14.60
N LYS A 272 -5.12 4.23 -13.37
CA LYS A 272 -5.47 5.56 -12.83
C LYS A 272 -4.84 5.78 -11.47
N ASP A 273 -4.48 7.03 -11.21
CA ASP A 273 -4.02 7.47 -9.90
C ASP A 273 -5.13 7.31 -8.85
N SER A 274 -4.73 7.01 -7.63
CA SER A 274 -5.65 6.82 -6.50
C SER A 274 -5.06 7.49 -5.26
N PHE A 275 -5.73 8.53 -4.79
CA PHE A 275 -5.32 9.26 -3.58
C PHE A 275 -5.25 8.36 -2.33
N GLY A 276 -6.15 7.36 -2.22
CA GLY A 276 -6.12 6.41 -1.11
C GLY A 276 -4.83 5.60 -1.10
N LYS A 277 -4.50 5.00 -2.21
CA LYS A 277 -3.29 4.20 -2.40
C LYS A 277 -2.01 5.02 -2.16
N ASP A 278 -1.98 6.28 -2.63
CA ASP A 278 -0.85 7.19 -2.40
C ASP A 278 -0.71 7.55 -0.92
N ALA A 279 -1.84 7.75 -0.22
CA ALA A 279 -1.85 7.98 1.23
C ALA A 279 -1.34 6.77 2.02
N GLU A 280 -1.69 5.54 1.62
CA GLU A 280 -1.20 4.29 2.20
C GLU A 280 0.33 4.17 2.06
N ALA A 281 0.84 4.42 0.85
CA ALA A 281 2.29 4.41 0.59
C ALA A 281 3.01 5.50 1.39
N ALA A 282 2.46 6.71 1.46
CA ALA A 282 3.00 7.81 2.25
C ALA A 282 3.03 7.45 3.74
N MET A 283 1.96 6.84 4.26
CA MET A 283 1.90 6.38 5.64
C MET A 283 2.96 5.31 5.93
N ALA A 284 3.12 4.30 5.07
CA ALA A 284 4.15 3.28 5.22
C ALA A 284 5.55 3.87 5.24
N LEU A 285 5.86 4.79 4.30
CA LEU A 285 7.15 5.48 4.24
C LEU A 285 7.39 6.32 5.52
N SER A 286 6.37 7.02 6.04
CA SER A 286 6.50 7.83 7.26
C SER A 286 6.78 6.98 8.50
N LEU A 287 6.35 5.73 8.50
CA LEU A 287 6.65 4.74 9.52
C LEU A 287 8.02 4.07 9.31
N GLY A 288 8.77 4.45 8.27
CA GLY A 288 10.09 3.89 7.94
C GLY A 288 10.04 2.50 7.31
N LYS A 289 8.87 2.04 6.86
CA LYS A 289 8.68 0.71 6.28
C LYS A 289 9.20 0.63 4.85
N PRO A 290 9.74 -0.51 4.42
CA PRO A 290 10.05 -0.75 3.02
C PRO A 290 8.77 -0.68 2.17
N VAL A 291 8.84 0.02 1.04
CA VAL A 291 7.78 0.09 0.04
C VAL A 291 8.32 -0.42 -1.29
N ILE A 292 7.68 -1.43 -1.84
CA ILE A 292 7.97 -1.99 -3.17
C ILE A 292 6.90 -1.47 -4.13
N PHE A 293 7.33 -0.72 -5.14
CA PHE A 293 6.45 -0.13 -6.14
C PHE A 293 6.48 -0.95 -7.42
N LEU A 294 5.42 -1.70 -7.67
CA LEU A 294 5.24 -2.49 -8.88
C LEU A 294 4.47 -1.67 -9.93
N CYS A 295 5.10 -1.39 -11.06
CA CYS A 295 4.52 -0.65 -12.19
C CYS A 295 5.08 -1.20 -13.50
N ASP A 296 4.50 -0.80 -14.63
CA ASP A 296 5.08 -1.11 -15.93
C ASP A 296 6.40 -0.34 -16.15
N GLU A 297 7.13 -0.69 -17.21
CA GLU A 297 8.42 -0.06 -17.54
C GLU A 297 8.29 1.43 -17.84
N GLU A 298 7.18 1.87 -18.41
CA GLU A 298 6.95 3.29 -18.72
C GLU A 298 6.64 4.06 -17.43
N GLY A 299 5.79 3.51 -16.57
CA GLY A 299 5.50 4.04 -15.23
C GLY A 299 6.76 4.10 -14.38
N ARG A 300 7.63 3.09 -14.43
CA ARG A 300 8.92 3.09 -13.76
C ARG A 300 9.83 4.21 -14.24
N LYS A 301 9.95 4.40 -15.56
CA LYS A 301 10.74 5.51 -16.13
C LYS A 301 10.17 6.88 -15.75
N ARG A 302 8.85 7.03 -15.77
CA ARG A 302 8.15 8.23 -15.33
C ARG A 302 8.40 8.49 -13.85
N PHE A 303 8.24 7.49 -13.00
CA PHE A 303 8.47 7.57 -11.57
C PHE A 303 9.88 8.08 -11.24
N PHE A 304 10.93 7.55 -11.87
CA PHE A 304 12.29 8.01 -11.63
C PHE A 304 12.58 9.43 -12.12
N ARG A 305 11.87 9.92 -13.14
CA ARG A 305 12.01 11.29 -13.64
C ARG A 305 11.25 12.31 -12.79
N GLU A 306 10.04 11.96 -12.39
CA GLU A 306 9.05 12.89 -11.84
C GLU A 306 8.82 12.72 -10.34
N VAL A 307 9.61 11.84 -9.69
CA VAL A 307 9.42 11.59 -8.25
C VAL A 307 9.49 12.89 -7.47
N HIS A 308 8.31 13.34 -7.06
CA HIS A 308 8.21 14.49 -6.19
C HIS A 308 8.93 14.19 -4.86
N PRO A 309 9.69 15.14 -4.28
CA PRO A 309 10.37 14.95 -3.01
C PRO A 309 9.49 14.42 -1.87
N LEU A 310 8.18 14.68 -1.91
CA LEU A 310 7.20 14.16 -0.94
C LEU A 310 7.01 12.63 -0.98
N SER A 311 7.40 11.95 -2.05
CA SER A 311 7.48 10.48 -2.07
C SER A 311 8.69 9.93 -1.32
N ARG A 312 9.54 10.81 -0.80
CA ARG A 312 10.70 10.52 0.04
C ARG A 312 10.46 11.17 1.39
N LEU A 313 9.90 10.42 2.30
CA LEU A 313 9.68 10.91 3.65
C LEU A 313 10.99 10.86 4.44
N ILE A 314 11.16 11.85 5.32
CA ILE A 314 12.37 11.97 6.12
C ILE A 314 12.17 11.19 7.41
N ASP A 315 13.14 10.34 7.72
CA ASP A 315 13.23 9.78 9.05
C ASP A 315 13.70 10.87 10.02
N PHE A 316 12.78 11.34 10.83
CA PHE A 316 13.04 12.42 11.78
C PHE A 316 14.13 12.12 12.82
N LYS A 317 14.39 10.84 13.12
CA LYS A 317 15.46 10.46 14.08
C LYS A 317 16.85 10.62 13.52
N SER A 318 17.02 10.34 12.25
CA SER A 318 18.33 10.23 11.64
C SER A 318 18.61 11.31 10.58
N GLY A 319 17.62 12.10 10.18
CA GLY A 319 17.71 13.03 9.07
C GLY A 319 17.87 12.34 7.72
N VAL A 320 17.35 11.11 7.59
CA VAL A 320 17.44 10.28 6.40
C VAL A 320 16.09 10.22 5.69
N ALA A 321 16.09 10.48 4.40
CA ALA A 321 14.91 10.30 3.57
C ALA A 321 14.79 8.84 3.14
N VAL A 322 13.57 8.28 3.26
CA VAL A 322 13.22 6.92 2.83
C VAL A 322 12.67 6.97 1.41
N GLY A 323 13.14 6.09 0.54
CA GLY A 323 12.67 5.94 -0.83
C GLY A 323 11.98 4.60 -1.06
N VAL A 324 11.34 4.45 -2.21
CA VAL A 324 10.69 3.20 -2.63
C VAL A 324 11.61 2.39 -3.55
N MET A 325 11.40 1.07 -3.57
CA MET A 325 12.02 0.15 -4.52
C MET A 325 11.08 -0.04 -5.69
N ALA A 326 11.40 0.51 -6.87
CA ALA A 326 10.54 0.46 -8.04
C ALA A 326 10.98 -0.64 -9.00
N THR A 327 10.06 -1.53 -9.36
CA THR A 327 10.27 -2.61 -10.33
C THR A 327 9.06 -2.79 -11.24
N SER A 328 9.29 -3.42 -12.40
CA SER A 328 8.24 -3.85 -13.34
C SER A 328 8.05 -5.38 -13.36
N SER A 329 8.72 -6.09 -12.47
CA SER A 329 8.73 -7.55 -12.42
C SER A 329 8.10 -8.07 -11.13
N VAL A 330 7.16 -8.99 -11.25
CA VAL A 330 6.58 -9.74 -10.13
C VAL A 330 7.64 -10.61 -9.44
N ASP A 331 8.57 -11.17 -10.21
CA ASP A 331 9.68 -11.96 -9.66
C ASP A 331 10.60 -11.10 -8.78
N ASP A 332 10.90 -9.86 -9.22
CA ASP A 332 11.67 -8.92 -8.40
C ASP A 332 10.95 -8.58 -7.10
N VAL A 333 9.62 -8.42 -7.12
CA VAL A 333 8.84 -8.20 -5.89
C VAL A 333 9.04 -9.35 -4.92
N ALA A 334 8.95 -10.60 -5.39
CA ALA A 334 9.16 -11.78 -4.56
C ALA A 334 10.59 -11.86 -4.02
N ILE A 335 11.59 -11.58 -4.86
CA ILE A 335 13.01 -11.56 -4.44
C ILE A 335 13.26 -10.46 -3.40
N LEU A 336 12.69 -9.27 -3.58
CA LEU A 336 12.81 -8.17 -2.60
C LEU A 336 12.16 -8.53 -1.27
N LEU A 337 10.97 -9.15 -1.28
CA LEU A 337 10.33 -9.63 -0.06
C LEU A 337 11.20 -10.65 0.68
N SER A 338 11.73 -11.66 -0.05
CA SER A 338 12.67 -12.63 0.53
C SER A 338 13.85 -11.92 1.18
N ARG A 339 14.54 -11.03 0.44
CA ARG A 339 15.70 -10.29 0.96
C ARG A 339 15.37 -9.43 2.19
N VAL A 340 14.21 -8.78 2.20
CA VAL A 340 13.78 -7.98 3.35
C VAL A 340 13.59 -8.86 4.58
N PHE A 341 12.81 -9.93 4.47
CA PHE A 341 12.46 -10.78 5.62
C PHE A 341 13.58 -11.72 6.07
N GLU A 342 14.51 -12.03 5.20
CA GLU A 342 15.73 -12.80 5.52
C GLU A 342 16.90 -11.90 5.96
N ASN A 343 16.69 -10.59 6.05
CA ASN A 343 17.73 -9.60 6.36
C ASN A 343 18.93 -9.65 5.39
N ALA A 344 18.67 -9.98 4.13
CA ALA A 344 19.66 -10.22 3.07
C ALA A 344 19.67 -9.11 2.01
N MET A 345 19.17 -7.92 2.34
CA MET A 345 19.17 -6.80 1.42
C MET A 345 20.59 -6.35 1.06
N GLU A 346 20.81 -6.09 -0.22
CA GLU A 346 22.09 -5.67 -0.76
C GLU A 346 22.04 -4.23 -1.25
N TYR A 347 23.01 -3.42 -0.80
CA TYR A 347 23.06 -2.01 -1.11
C TYR A 347 24.42 -1.56 -1.65
N ASP A 348 24.38 -0.51 -2.48
CA ASP A 348 25.55 0.26 -2.88
C ASP A 348 25.47 1.67 -2.29
N LEU A 349 26.57 2.12 -1.71
CA LEU A 349 26.68 3.48 -1.18
C LEU A 349 27.22 4.41 -2.26
N GLU A 350 26.41 5.39 -2.68
CA GLU A 350 26.83 6.44 -3.57
C GLU A 350 27.07 7.76 -2.84
N HIS A 351 28.22 8.34 -3.08
CA HIS A 351 28.57 9.68 -2.61
C HIS A 351 28.36 10.70 -3.74
N LYS A 352 27.54 11.72 -3.53
CA LYS A 352 27.28 12.78 -4.50
C LYS A 352 28.09 14.04 -4.20
N LYS A 353 28.60 14.72 -5.23
CA LYS A 353 29.49 15.90 -5.14
C LYS A 353 29.00 17.06 -4.25
N ARG A 354 27.70 17.12 -3.93
CA ARG A 354 27.11 18.16 -3.08
C ARG A 354 26.77 17.69 -1.66
N GLY A 355 27.43 16.64 -1.19
CA GLY A 355 27.29 16.24 0.20
C GLY A 355 26.04 15.40 0.51
N TYR A 356 25.50 14.68 -0.46
CA TYR A 356 24.45 13.67 -0.24
C TYR A 356 25.03 12.27 -0.32
N PHE A 357 24.58 11.40 0.59
CA PHE A 357 24.82 9.98 0.54
C PHE A 357 23.53 9.28 0.14
N ARG A 358 23.64 8.34 -0.79
CA ARG A 358 22.54 7.51 -1.25
C ARG A 358 22.85 6.05 -1.01
N LEU A 359 21.93 5.36 -0.37
CA LEU A 359 21.95 3.92 -0.32
C LEU A 359 21.02 3.41 -1.43
N LYS A 360 21.60 2.72 -2.41
CA LYS A 360 20.87 2.13 -3.52
C LYS A 360 20.70 0.65 -3.30
N GLU A 361 19.48 0.17 -3.43
CA GLU A 361 19.19 -1.25 -3.50
C GLU A 361 19.67 -1.79 -4.85
N ARG A 362 20.39 -2.95 -4.82
CA ARG A 362 21.12 -3.45 -5.99
C ARG A 362 20.25 -4.02 -7.09
N LEU A 363 19.16 -4.71 -6.76
CA LEU A 363 18.29 -5.34 -7.75
C LEU A 363 17.57 -4.33 -8.63
N THR A 364 16.97 -3.32 -7.99
CA THR A 364 16.17 -2.31 -8.70
C THR A 364 16.95 -1.05 -9.07
N GLY A 365 18.12 -0.85 -8.45
CA GLY A 365 18.88 0.39 -8.55
C GLY A 365 18.20 1.60 -7.89
N SER A 366 17.17 1.36 -7.09
CA SER A 366 16.38 2.40 -6.43
C SER A 366 17.13 3.00 -5.25
N THR A 367 17.00 4.32 -5.05
CA THR A 367 17.53 4.99 -3.86
C THR A 367 16.58 4.76 -2.69
N VAL A 368 16.93 3.85 -1.79
CA VAL A 368 16.10 3.50 -0.63
C VAL A 368 16.34 4.39 0.58
N ARG A 369 17.53 5.00 0.67
CA ARG A 369 17.86 5.98 1.70
C ARG A 369 18.67 7.12 1.08
N LEU A 370 18.39 8.33 1.54
CA LEU A 370 19.09 9.54 1.14
C LEU A 370 19.38 10.35 2.40
N GLN A 371 20.66 10.58 2.69
CA GLN A 371 21.08 11.43 3.79
C GLN A 371 21.63 12.75 3.26
N THR A 372 21.19 13.85 3.84
CA THR A 372 21.78 15.17 3.59
C THR A 372 23.01 15.41 4.47
N ASN A 373 24.03 16.04 3.91
CA ASN A 373 25.17 16.58 4.67
C ASN A 373 24.98 18.03 5.08
N ASP A 374 23.86 18.65 4.74
CA ASP A 374 23.55 19.97 5.23
C ASP A 374 23.37 19.94 6.76
N ALA A 375 24.27 20.62 7.46
CA ALA A 375 24.32 20.62 8.92
C ALA A 375 23.03 21.23 9.51
N LEU A 376 22.53 22.31 8.90
CA LEU A 376 21.31 22.98 9.36
C LEU A 376 20.08 22.11 9.23
N LEU A 377 19.91 21.45 8.08
CA LEU A 377 18.80 20.53 7.86
C LEU A 377 18.84 19.38 8.87
N ARG A 378 20.00 18.74 9.06
CA ARG A 378 20.15 17.64 10.04
C ARG A 378 19.86 18.11 11.47
N GLU A 379 20.38 19.26 11.84
CA GLU A 379 20.14 19.85 13.17
C GLU A 379 18.65 20.17 13.37
N THR A 380 17.99 20.73 12.36
CA THR A 380 16.55 21.03 12.41
C THR A 380 15.73 19.78 12.62
N PHE A 381 16.00 18.69 11.92
CA PHE A 381 15.28 17.41 12.09
C PHE A 381 15.54 16.80 13.46
N SER A 382 16.79 16.77 13.92
CA SER A 382 17.15 16.29 15.25
C SER A 382 16.43 17.07 16.35
N ASN A 383 16.41 18.39 16.26
CA ASN A 383 15.75 19.26 17.24
C ASN A 383 14.22 19.10 17.21
N CYS A 384 13.61 18.91 16.04
CA CYS A 384 12.18 18.66 15.92
C CYS A 384 11.79 17.34 16.59
N TYR A 385 12.57 16.30 16.38
CA TYR A 385 12.32 15.00 16.98
C TYR A 385 12.41 15.02 18.51
N HIS A 386 13.41 15.70 19.08
CA HIS A 386 13.57 15.79 20.54
C HIS A 386 12.53 16.66 21.24
N ARG A 387 11.78 17.47 20.49
CA ARG A 387 10.66 18.26 21.06
C ARG A 387 9.37 17.45 21.16
N LEU A 388 9.26 16.33 20.44
CA LEU A 388 8.07 15.47 20.40
C LEU A 388 8.16 14.30 21.40
N GLN A 389 9.28 14.15 22.08
CA GLN A 389 9.48 13.25 23.22
C GLN A 389 9.38 14.05 24.53
#